data_cc0f68419bbb60fe1bdc4b7b1fb54454
#
_entry.id   cc0f68419bbb60fe1bdc4b7b1fb54454
#
_cell.length_a   1.000
_cell.length_b   1.000
_cell.length_c   1.000
_cell.angle_alpha   90.00
_cell.angle_beta   90.00
_cell.angle_gamma   90.00
#
_symmetry.space_group_name_H-M   'P 1'
#
loop_
_entity.id
_entity.type
_entity.pdbx_description
1 polymer ?
#
loop_
_entity_poly.entity_id
_entity_poly.type
_entity_poly.pdbx_seq_one_letter_code
_entity_poly.pdbx_strand_id
1 'polypeptide(L)'
;MPIEQISPALASIVSQDQPIEELAAGFGNDNGPAEGPLWWKEGGYLLFSDIGNNRRMKWELGSGATVFQEPTNFANGLTRDVQGRLIACDRTPRVVRTEPDGSLTVVANNYQGKRLNRPNDVVVKSDGSIYFTDPGAPAPGMALDFAGVYRVSADLGTLTLLVRDFVLPNGLAFSPDESILYINDSRRGHIRAFDMQPNGTLALATYRVFCDLTGERPGVPDGMKVDVEGNVYCGGSGGLWVLDSSGNHLGTIVHGAPATTNLAFGGEDWKTLFFTTRNTLGRVRTNIPGVPVPAQA
;
A
#
# COMPACT_ATOMS: atom_id res chain seq x y z
N MET A 1 19.21 18.43 0.64
CA MET A 1 19.33 17.37 -0.38
C MET A 1 18.03 16.58 -0.35
N PRO A 2 17.54 16.09 -1.47
CA PRO A 2 16.25 15.41 -1.52
C PRO A 2 16.24 14.03 -0.84
N ILE A 3 17.40 13.45 -0.49
CA ILE A 3 17.52 12.22 0.30
C ILE A 3 18.32 12.54 1.57
N GLU A 4 17.63 12.49 2.71
CA GLU A 4 18.19 12.76 4.03
C GLU A 4 18.69 11.44 4.63
N GLN A 5 19.99 11.30 4.77
CA GLN A 5 20.62 10.13 5.37
C GLN A 5 20.73 10.30 6.88
N ILE A 6 20.17 9.37 7.63
CA ILE A 6 20.28 9.27 9.10
C ILE A 6 21.33 8.21 9.46
N SER A 7 21.34 7.09 8.74
CA SER A 7 22.31 6.02 8.92
C SER A 7 23.14 5.81 7.65
N PRO A 8 24.46 5.52 7.77
CA PRO A 8 25.30 5.15 6.62
C PRO A 8 24.75 3.94 5.82
N ALA A 9 23.99 3.07 6.45
CA ALA A 9 23.35 1.92 5.80
C ALA A 9 22.37 2.32 4.68
N LEU A 10 21.80 3.53 4.70
CA LEU A 10 20.94 4.00 3.63
C LEU A 10 21.64 3.98 2.26
N ALA A 11 22.94 4.25 2.20
CA ALA A 11 23.70 4.34 0.95
C ALA A 11 23.71 3.03 0.14
N SER A 12 23.57 1.88 0.80
CA SER A 12 23.41 0.59 0.12
C SER A 12 22.01 0.42 -0.53
N ILE A 13 21.00 1.16 -0.04
CA ILE A 13 19.60 1.07 -0.46
C ILE A 13 19.26 2.12 -1.52
N VAL A 14 19.64 3.37 -1.26
CA VAL A 14 19.42 4.49 -2.19
C VAL A 14 20.58 5.48 -2.09
N SER A 15 21.12 5.91 -3.23
CA SER A 15 22.18 6.92 -3.25
C SER A 15 21.64 8.30 -2.88
N GLN A 16 22.40 9.09 -2.14
CA GLN A 16 21.98 10.45 -1.72
C GLN A 16 21.81 11.43 -2.88
N ASP A 17 22.54 11.20 -3.99
CA ASP A 17 22.47 11.97 -5.21
C ASP A 17 21.45 11.42 -6.23
N GLN A 18 20.73 10.34 -5.88
CA GLN A 18 19.69 9.76 -6.72
C GLN A 18 18.59 10.80 -6.99
N PRO A 19 18.28 11.12 -8.26
CA PRO A 19 17.22 12.06 -8.58
C PRO A 19 15.85 11.51 -8.16
N ILE A 20 15.04 12.40 -7.59
CA ILE A 20 13.61 12.17 -7.37
C ILE A 20 12.88 12.87 -8.51
N GLU A 21 12.14 12.11 -9.30
CA GLU A 21 11.49 12.62 -10.50
C GLU A 21 9.97 12.71 -10.28
N GLU A 22 9.37 13.87 -10.55
CA GLU A 22 7.93 13.98 -10.74
C GLU A 22 7.58 13.50 -12.15
N LEU A 23 6.70 12.52 -12.27
CA LEU A 23 6.31 11.90 -13.54
C LEU A 23 5.04 12.47 -14.11
N ALA A 24 4.11 12.87 -13.24
CA ALA A 24 2.83 13.47 -13.63
C ALA A 24 2.17 14.14 -12.41
N ALA A 25 1.30 15.11 -12.66
CA ALA A 25 0.56 15.87 -11.67
C ALA A 25 -0.89 16.13 -12.11
N GLY A 26 -1.71 16.73 -11.21
CA GLY A 26 -3.10 17.09 -11.50
C GLY A 26 -4.09 15.98 -11.13
N PHE A 27 -3.72 15.15 -10.16
CA PHE A 27 -4.57 14.10 -9.59
C PHE A 27 -5.18 14.57 -8.25
N GLY A 28 -6.10 13.74 -7.74
CA GLY A 28 -6.75 14.00 -6.47
C GLY A 28 -7.60 15.27 -6.46
N ASN A 29 -8.40 15.39 -5.45
CA ASN A 29 -9.17 16.60 -5.11
C ASN A 29 -9.64 16.48 -3.65
N ASP A 30 -10.66 17.25 -3.24
CA ASP A 30 -11.19 17.19 -1.87
C ASP A 30 -11.83 15.85 -1.48
N ASN A 31 -12.24 15.04 -2.47
CA ASN A 31 -12.81 13.72 -2.24
C ASN A 31 -11.76 12.60 -2.09
N GLY A 32 -10.49 12.88 -2.38
CA GLY A 32 -9.40 11.93 -2.17
C GLY A 32 -8.14 12.19 -3.00
N PRO A 33 -6.99 11.63 -2.57
CA PRO A 33 -5.69 11.79 -3.23
C PRO A 33 -5.50 10.87 -4.44
N ALA A 34 -4.32 10.97 -5.06
CA ALA A 34 -3.75 9.88 -5.85
C ALA A 34 -3.24 8.78 -4.91
N GLU A 35 -3.47 7.51 -5.25
CA GLU A 35 -3.29 6.35 -4.37
C GLU A 35 -3.04 5.05 -5.12
N GLY A 36 -2.72 3.97 -4.36
CA GLY A 36 -2.70 2.59 -4.83
C GLY A 36 -1.86 2.34 -6.08
N PRO A 37 -0.61 2.82 -6.18
CA PRO A 37 0.22 2.53 -7.34
C PRO A 37 0.53 1.04 -7.41
N LEU A 38 0.52 0.50 -8.65
CA LEU A 38 0.73 -0.91 -8.94
C LEU A 38 1.45 -1.07 -10.27
N TRP A 39 2.65 -1.65 -10.26
CA TRP A 39 3.38 -1.94 -11.48
C TRP A 39 2.83 -3.18 -12.19
N TRP A 40 2.52 -3.02 -13.48
CA TRP A 40 2.07 -4.09 -14.36
C TRP A 40 3.22 -4.50 -15.27
N LYS A 41 4.01 -5.49 -14.82
CA LYS A 41 5.29 -5.84 -15.45
C LYS A 41 5.14 -6.27 -16.91
N GLU A 42 4.17 -7.12 -17.22
CA GLU A 42 3.95 -7.68 -18.56
C GLU A 42 3.59 -6.59 -19.58
N GLY A 43 3.00 -5.50 -19.12
CA GLY A 43 2.64 -4.35 -19.96
C GLY A 43 3.64 -3.20 -19.91
N GLY A 44 4.59 -3.23 -18.96
CA GLY A 44 5.58 -2.16 -18.80
C GLY A 44 4.98 -0.82 -18.34
N TYR A 45 3.87 -0.84 -17.58
CA TYR A 45 3.19 0.37 -17.12
C TYR A 45 2.80 0.33 -15.62
N LEU A 46 2.55 1.49 -15.07
CA LEU A 46 2.02 1.66 -13.72
C LEU A 46 0.53 1.99 -13.78
N LEU A 47 -0.28 1.29 -12.98
CA LEU A 47 -1.64 1.70 -12.64
C LEU A 47 -1.63 2.44 -11.30
N PHE A 48 -2.55 3.39 -11.11
CA PHE A 48 -2.80 4.02 -9.83
C PHE A 48 -4.21 4.59 -9.76
N SER A 49 -4.73 4.76 -8.56
CA SER A 49 -6.06 5.30 -8.30
C SER A 49 -5.99 6.82 -8.20
N ASP A 50 -6.78 7.52 -8.98
CA ASP A 50 -7.10 8.93 -8.79
C ASP A 50 -8.47 9.01 -8.12
N ILE A 51 -8.46 8.78 -6.79
CA ILE A 51 -9.67 8.55 -6.00
C ILE A 51 -10.67 9.68 -6.18
N GLY A 52 -10.21 10.92 -5.95
CA GLY A 52 -11.08 12.08 -5.95
C GLY A 52 -11.84 12.28 -7.27
N ASN A 53 -11.21 11.92 -8.38
CA ASN A 53 -11.78 11.99 -9.71
C ASN A 53 -12.46 10.69 -10.16
N ASN A 54 -12.59 9.70 -9.28
CA ASN A 54 -13.27 8.43 -9.52
C ASN A 54 -12.74 7.63 -10.71
N ARG A 55 -11.42 7.67 -10.93
CA ARG A 55 -10.79 7.03 -12.09
C ARG A 55 -9.51 6.28 -11.69
N ARG A 56 -9.10 5.33 -12.51
CA ARG A 56 -7.80 4.66 -12.49
C ARG A 56 -6.97 5.21 -13.63
N MET A 57 -5.76 5.60 -13.30
CA MET A 57 -4.80 6.11 -14.25
C MET A 57 -3.81 5.02 -14.65
N LYS A 58 -3.27 5.14 -15.87
CA LYS A 58 -2.14 4.38 -16.37
C LYS A 58 -1.03 5.35 -16.74
N TRP A 59 0.17 5.09 -16.21
CA TRP A 59 1.38 5.82 -16.61
C TRP A 59 2.31 4.89 -17.39
N GLU A 60 2.82 5.35 -18.51
CA GLU A 60 3.78 4.66 -19.38
C GLU A 60 4.93 5.60 -19.72
N LEU A 61 6.14 5.04 -19.79
CA LEU A 61 7.30 5.80 -20.22
C LEU A 61 7.10 6.32 -21.66
N GLY A 62 7.29 7.61 -21.86
CA GLY A 62 7.09 8.29 -23.16
C GLY A 62 5.66 8.74 -23.44
N SER A 63 4.65 8.11 -22.87
CA SER A 63 3.22 8.48 -23.06
C SER A 63 2.66 9.31 -21.91
N GLY A 64 3.29 9.25 -20.72
CA GLY A 64 2.78 9.91 -19.52
C GLY A 64 1.56 9.23 -18.92
N ALA A 65 0.74 9.99 -18.19
CA ALA A 65 -0.42 9.48 -17.50
C ALA A 65 -1.70 9.67 -18.33
N THR A 66 -2.48 8.59 -18.49
CA THR A 66 -3.76 8.56 -19.21
C THR A 66 -4.83 7.88 -18.37
N VAL A 67 -6.11 8.12 -18.65
CA VAL A 67 -7.21 7.42 -18.00
C VAL A 67 -7.26 5.97 -18.50
N PHE A 68 -7.18 5.01 -17.58
CA PHE A 68 -7.28 3.59 -17.85
C PHE A 68 -8.72 3.07 -17.70
N GLN A 69 -9.40 3.54 -16.64
CA GLN A 69 -10.78 3.15 -16.34
C GLN A 69 -11.50 4.27 -15.59
N GLU A 70 -12.75 4.52 -15.97
CA GLU A 70 -13.67 5.45 -15.31
C GLU A 70 -15.13 5.01 -15.59
N PRO A 71 -16.01 4.90 -14.57
CA PRO A 71 -15.75 5.07 -13.13
C PRO A 71 -15.09 3.84 -12.48
N THR A 72 -14.53 4.01 -11.25
CA THR A 72 -13.90 2.95 -10.45
C THR A 72 -14.57 2.73 -9.10
N ASN A 73 -15.69 3.42 -8.82
CA ASN A 73 -16.31 3.52 -7.50
C ASN A 73 -15.35 4.08 -6.44
N PHE A 74 -14.53 5.08 -6.83
CA PHE A 74 -13.54 5.71 -5.97
C PHE A 74 -12.54 4.68 -5.40
N ALA A 75 -12.03 3.80 -6.25
CA ALA A 75 -11.05 2.79 -5.86
C ALA A 75 -9.82 3.42 -5.20
N ASN A 76 -9.26 2.72 -4.22
CA ASN A 76 -8.08 3.12 -3.45
C ASN A 76 -6.92 2.15 -3.71
N GLY A 77 -6.54 1.30 -2.75
CA GLY A 77 -5.45 0.34 -2.86
C GLY A 77 -5.66 -0.66 -3.98
N LEU A 78 -4.58 -0.95 -4.70
CA LEU A 78 -4.53 -1.89 -5.81
C LEU A 78 -3.45 -2.93 -5.55
N THR A 79 -3.72 -4.18 -5.95
CA THR A 79 -2.74 -5.25 -6.01
C THR A 79 -3.11 -6.27 -7.09
N ARG A 80 -2.31 -7.34 -7.22
CA ARG A 80 -2.62 -8.47 -8.11
C ARG A 80 -2.67 -9.76 -7.30
N ASP A 81 -3.58 -10.64 -7.66
CA ASP A 81 -3.56 -12.01 -7.12
C ASP A 81 -2.46 -12.87 -7.80
N VAL A 82 -2.27 -14.08 -7.29
CA VAL A 82 -1.23 -15.00 -7.79
C VAL A 82 -1.46 -15.45 -9.24
N GLN A 83 -2.65 -15.25 -9.80
CA GLN A 83 -2.95 -15.43 -11.23
C GLN A 83 -2.75 -14.15 -12.05
N GLY A 84 -2.30 -13.07 -11.42
CA GLY A 84 -2.05 -11.78 -12.07
C GLY A 84 -3.29 -10.91 -12.28
N ARG A 85 -4.46 -11.27 -11.73
CA ARG A 85 -5.70 -10.49 -11.84
C ARG A 85 -5.68 -9.29 -10.89
N LEU A 86 -6.25 -8.18 -11.32
CA LEU A 86 -6.32 -6.96 -10.53
C LEU A 86 -7.29 -7.11 -9.37
N ILE A 87 -6.84 -6.73 -8.17
CA ILE A 87 -7.65 -6.57 -6.96
C ILE A 87 -7.67 -5.10 -6.59
N ALA A 88 -8.82 -4.59 -6.19
CA ALA A 88 -9.01 -3.20 -5.77
C ALA A 88 -9.92 -3.10 -4.55
N CYS A 89 -9.60 -2.17 -3.64
CA CYS A 89 -10.50 -1.68 -2.61
C CYS A 89 -11.33 -0.53 -3.17
N ASP A 90 -12.66 -0.57 -3.11
CA ASP A 90 -13.51 0.52 -3.58
C ASP A 90 -14.45 1.06 -2.49
N ARG A 91 -15.00 2.26 -2.71
CA ARG A 91 -15.84 2.97 -1.73
C ARG A 91 -17.31 2.56 -1.75
N THR A 92 -17.71 1.56 -2.53
CA THR A 92 -19.00 0.87 -2.37
C THR A 92 -18.95 -0.25 -1.33
N PRO A 93 -18.40 -0.09 -0.22
CA PRO A 93 -17.32 -0.63 0.61
C PRO A 93 -17.10 -2.10 0.34
N ARG A 94 -16.20 -2.40 -0.58
CA ARG A 94 -15.86 -3.78 -0.95
C ARG A 94 -14.42 -3.89 -1.45
N VAL A 95 -13.93 -5.12 -1.42
CA VAL A 95 -12.76 -5.56 -2.16
C VAL A 95 -13.26 -6.34 -3.37
N VAL A 96 -12.77 -6.01 -4.56
CA VAL A 96 -13.17 -6.63 -5.82
C VAL A 96 -11.98 -7.16 -6.59
N ARG A 97 -12.20 -8.19 -7.38
CA ARG A 97 -11.23 -8.75 -8.33
C ARG A 97 -11.78 -8.61 -9.74
N THR A 98 -10.97 -8.11 -10.66
CA THR A 98 -11.30 -8.03 -12.07
C THR A 98 -10.93 -9.36 -12.74
N GLU A 99 -11.90 -10.03 -13.34
CA GLU A 99 -11.71 -11.28 -14.05
C GLU A 99 -11.19 -11.02 -15.49
N PRO A 100 -10.66 -12.06 -16.19
CA PRO A 100 -10.10 -11.88 -17.55
C PRO A 100 -11.10 -11.37 -18.59
N ASP A 101 -12.40 -11.59 -18.39
CA ASP A 101 -13.48 -11.08 -19.25
C ASP A 101 -13.92 -9.64 -18.89
N GLY A 102 -13.27 -9.01 -17.90
CA GLY A 102 -13.57 -7.68 -17.40
C GLY A 102 -14.70 -7.63 -16.37
N SER A 103 -15.36 -8.75 -16.05
CA SER A 103 -16.35 -8.81 -14.98
C SER A 103 -15.70 -8.64 -13.60
N LEU A 104 -16.51 -8.30 -12.59
CA LEU A 104 -16.04 -8.10 -11.22
C LEU A 104 -16.56 -9.21 -10.32
N THR A 105 -15.63 -9.90 -9.66
CA THR A 105 -15.93 -10.78 -8.52
C THR A 105 -15.80 -9.99 -7.21
N VAL A 106 -16.83 -10.02 -6.37
CA VAL A 106 -16.77 -9.44 -5.03
C VAL A 106 -15.96 -10.39 -4.12
N VAL A 107 -14.80 -9.93 -3.67
CA VAL A 107 -13.92 -10.67 -2.75
C VAL A 107 -14.45 -10.55 -1.32
N ALA A 108 -14.81 -9.35 -0.89
CA ALA A 108 -15.40 -9.08 0.42
C ALA A 108 -16.22 -7.79 0.38
N ASN A 109 -17.39 -7.75 1.02
CA ASN A 109 -18.23 -6.56 1.16
C ASN A 109 -18.94 -6.47 2.51
N ASN A 110 -18.92 -7.53 3.30
CA ASN A 110 -19.55 -7.56 4.62
C ASN A 110 -18.78 -8.46 5.60
N TYR A 111 -18.93 -8.20 6.89
CA TYR A 111 -18.45 -9.03 7.97
C TYR A 111 -19.59 -9.24 8.97
N GLN A 112 -19.92 -10.53 9.28
CA GLN A 112 -21.02 -10.92 10.17
C GLN A 112 -22.36 -10.22 9.83
N GLY A 113 -22.69 -10.14 8.53
CA GLY A 113 -23.93 -9.53 8.05
C GLY A 113 -23.96 -8.00 8.03
N LYS A 114 -22.91 -7.33 8.50
CA LYS A 114 -22.76 -5.88 8.43
C LYS A 114 -21.82 -5.50 7.27
N ARG A 115 -22.16 -4.45 6.55
CA ARG A 115 -21.33 -3.91 5.47
C ARG A 115 -19.94 -3.48 6.02
N LEU A 116 -18.88 -3.72 5.27
CA LEU A 116 -17.56 -3.17 5.55
C LEU A 116 -17.63 -1.63 5.62
N ASN A 117 -16.64 -1.02 6.26
CA ASN A 117 -16.62 0.45 6.40
C ASN A 117 -16.12 1.12 5.11
N ARG A 118 -14.83 0.92 4.81
CA ARG A 118 -14.16 1.59 3.71
C ARG A 118 -12.81 0.92 3.40
N PRO A 119 -12.81 -0.30 2.83
CA PRO A 119 -11.56 -0.98 2.49
C PRO A 119 -10.56 -0.04 1.83
N ASN A 120 -9.32 -0.06 2.32
CA ASN A 120 -8.34 0.97 1.99
C ASN A 120 -7.15 0.40 1.21
N ASP A 121 -6.29 -0.40 1.83
CA ASP A 121 -5.15 -1.02 1.15
C ASP A 121 -5.23 -2.54 1.20
N VAL A 122 -4.52 -3.22 0.27
CA VAL A 122 -4.68 -4.65 0.04
C VAL A 122 -3.37 -5.27 -0.44
N VAL A 123 -3.06 -6.45 0.09
CA VAL A 123 -1.93 -7.29 -0.35
C VAL A 123 -2.38 -8.74 -0.49
N VAL A 124 -1.65 -9.50 -1.31
CA VAL A 124 -1.90 -10.93 -1.54
C VAL A 124 -0.67 -11.71 -1.12
N LYS A 125 -0.89 -12.74 -0.32
CA LYS A 125 0.13 -13.69 0.11
C LYS A 125 0.38 -14.73 -1.00
N SER A 126 1.56 -15.35 -1.02
CA SER A 126 1.93 -16.38 -2.01
C SER A 126 0.98 -17.58 -2.05
N ASP A 127 0.27 -17.88 -0.93
CA ASP A 127 -0.77 -18.91 -0.86
C ASP A 127 -2.11 -18.50 -1.51
N GLY A 128 -2.19 -17.28 -2.06
CA GLY A 128 -3.39 -16.70 -2.67
C GLY A 128 -4.36 -16.04 -1.69
N SER A 129 -4.11 -16.06 -0.40
CA SER A 129 -4.93 -15.34 0.59
C SER A 129 -4.77 -13.82 0.43
N ILE A 130 -5.88 -13.10 0.59
CA ILE A 130 -5.96 -11.64 0.40
C ILE A 130 -6.09 -10.98 1.76
N TYR A 131 -5.25 -9.99 2.05
CA TYR A 131 -5.28 -9.23 3.29
C TYR A 131 -5.56 -7.77 3.00
N PHE A 132 -6.47 -7.16 3.75
CA PHE A 132 -6.85 -5.77 3.54
C PHE A 132 -7.17 -5.04 4.83
N THR A 133 -7.03 -3.73 4.81
CA THR A 133 -7.41 -2.82 5.89
C THR A 133 -8.78 -2.21 5.61
N ASP A 134 -9.60 -2.05 6.67
CA ASP A 134 -10.92 -1.44 6.61
C ASP A 134 -11.05 -0.37 7.71
N PRO A 135 -10.45 0.83 7.49
CA PRO A 135 -10.55 1.94 8.42
C PRO A 135 -11.96 2.57 8.43
N GLY A 136 -12.13 3.63 9.23
CA GLY A 136 -13.29 4.53 9.12
C GLY A 136 -14.29 4.45 10.27
N ALA A 137 -14.13 3.54 11.22
CA ALA A 137 -15.04 3.45 12.36
C ALA A 137 -14.40 4.00 13.66
N PRO A 138 -15.22 4.42 14.62
CA PRO A 138 -16.65 4.72 14.49
C PRO A 138 -16.92 6.06 13.80
N ALA A 139 -17.79 6.06 12.80
CA ALA A 139 -18.22 7.28 12.12
C ALA A 139 -19.68 7.18 11.68
N PRO A 140 -20.40 8.30 11.54
CA PRO A 140 -21.78 8.29 11.06
C PRO A 140 -21.91 7.57 9.70
N GLY A 141 -22.88 6.66 9.61
CA GLY A 141 -23.15 5.89 8.39
C GLY A 141 -22.30 4.62 8.21
N MET A 142 -21.33 4.34 9.09
CA MET A 142 -20.58 3.08 9.12
C MET A 142 -21.40 1.98 9.78
N ALA A 143 -21.39 0.77 9.22
CA ALA A 143 -22.13 -0.37 9.75
C ALA A 143 -21.36 -1.12 10.84
N LEU A 144 -20.03 -1.17 10.74
CA LEU A 144 -19.16 -1.68 11.78
C LEU A 144 -18.76 -0.54 12.73
N ASP A 145 -18.65 -0.83 14.01
CA ASP A 145 -18.29 0.10 15.09
C ASP A 145 -16.78 0.08 15.43
N PHE A 146 -15.99 -0.58 14.59
CA PHE A 146 -14.54 -0.70 14.72
C PHE A 146 -13.86 -0.64 13.35
N ALA A 147 -12.60 -0.24 13.33
CA ALA A 147 -11.70 -0.40 12.19
C ALA A 147 -11.04 -1.78 12.26
N GLY A 148 -10.99 -2.50 11.13
CA GLY A 148 -10.51 -3.87 11.08
C GLY A 148 -9.39 -4.11 10.08
N VAL A 149 -8.64 -5.17 10.32
CA VAL A 149 -7.75 -5.81 9.34
C VAL A 149 -8.24 -7.21 9.10
N TYR A 150 -8.38 -7.59 7.85
CA TYR A 150 -9.06 -8.83 7.46
C TYR A 150 -8.19 -9.69 6.55
N ARG A 151 -8.49 -11.00 6.55
CA ARG A 151 -7.99 -12.00 5.61
C ARG A 151 -9.16 -12.67 4.91
N VAL A 152 -9.07 -12.78 3.59
CA VAL A 152 -9.92 -13.66 2.78
C VAL A 152 -9.11 -14.88 2.38
N SER A 153 -9.66 -16.07 2.53
CA SER A 153 -9.00 -17.32 2.07
C SER A 153 -8.86 -17.33 0.54
N ALA A 154 -7.89 -18.08 0.02
CA ALA A 154 -7.57 -18.13 -1.42
C ALA A 154 -8.76 -18.57 -2.30
N ASP A 155 -9.65 -19.42 -1.76
CA ASP A 155 -10.89 -19.86 -2.40
C ASP A 155 -12.04 -18.84 -2.30
N LEU A 156 -11.81 -17.70 -1.65
CA LEU A 156 -12.77 -16.64 -1.32
C LEU A 156 -13.91 -17.09 -0.39
N GLY A 157 -13.83 -18.28 0.19
CA GLY A 157 -14.91 -18.86 1.00
C GLY A 157 -14.99 -18.31 2.43
N THR A 158 -13.91 -17.75 2.96
CA THR A 158 -13.85 -17.33 4.37
C THR A 158 -13.23 -15.94 4.53
N LEU A 159 -13.99 -15.03 5.16
CA LEU A 159 -13.51 -13.74 5.64
C LEU A 159 -13.24 -13.82 7.14
N THR A 160 -11.99 -13.61 7.55
CA THR A 160 -11.54 -13.62 8.94
C THR A 160 -11.13 -12.23 9.38
N LEU A 161 -11.67 -11.75 10.50
CA LEU A 161 -11.15 -10.57 11.19
C LEU A 161 -9.87 -10.95 11.93
N LEU A 162 -8.76 -10.31 11.59
CA LEU A 162 -7.44 -10.58 12.18
C LEU A 162 -7.22 -9.75 13.44
N VAL A 163 -7.49 -8.45 13.37
CA VAL A 163 -7.30 -7.50 14.48
C VAL A 163 -8.20 -6.28 14.29
N ARG A 164 -8.66 -5.68 15.40
CA ARG A 164 -9.59 -4.54 15.41
C ARG A 164 -9.22 -3.42 16.38
N ASP A 165 -8.01 -3.41 16.91
CA ASP A 165 -7.55 -2.39 17.86
C ASP A 165 -6.71 -1.29 17.22
N PHE A 166 -6.89 -1.05 15.93
CA PHE A 166 -6.37 0.10 15.20
C PHE A 166 -7.33 1.28 15.27
N VAL A 167 -6.79 2.50 15.19
CA VAL A 167 -7.60 3.72 15.04
C VAL A 167 -7.85 4.02 13.56
N LEU A 168 -6.79 3.98 12.75
CA LEU A 168 -6.87 4.16 11.30
C LEU A 168 -5.86 3.23 10.61
N PRO A 169 -6.16 1.90 10.54
CA PRO A 169 -5.29 0.98 9.80
C PRO A 169 -5.27 1.38 8.32
N ASN A 170 -4.08 1.47 7.74
CA ASN A 170 -3.89 1.96 6.38
C ASN A 170 -3.00 0.99 5.60
N GLY A 171 -1.76 1.33 5.29
CA GLY A 171 -0.86 0.47 4.55
C GLY A 171 -0.53 -0.83 5.28
N LEU A 172 -0.37 -1.90 4.50
CA LEU A 172 0.09 -3.20 4.99
C LEU A 172 1.06 -3.83 3.99
N ALA A 173 2.00 -4.64 4.51
CA ALA A 173 2.97 -5.38 3.69
C ALA A 173 3.49 -6.60 4.43
N PHE A 174 3.84 -7.65 3.70
CA PHE A 174 4.55 -8.80 4.26
C PHE A 174 6.06 -8.59 4.25
N SER A 175 6.78 -9.23 5.19
CA SER A 175 8.21 -9.50 5.04
C SER A 175 8.46 -10.38 3.80
N PRO A 176 9.70 -10.41 3.24
CA PRO A 176 9.96 -11.19 2.02
C PRO A 176 9.67 -12.69 2.16
N ASP A 177 9.85 -13.25 3.35
CA ASP A 177 9.54 -14.64 3.70
C ASP A 177 8.10 -14.85 4.18
N GLU A 178 7.29 -13.79 4.17
CA GLU A 178 5.90 -13.75 4.61
C GLU A 178 5.67 -14.21 6.06
N SER A 179 6.71 -14.23 6.88
CA SER A 179 6.63 -14.61 8.30
C SER A 179 6.10 -13.49 9.19
N ILE A 180 6.14 -12.23 8.70
CA ILE A 180 5.68 -11.03 9.41
C ILE A 180 4.69 -10.27 8.52
N LEU A 181 3.57 -9.81 9.10
CA LEU A 181 2.70 -8.80 8.51
C LEU A 181 2.91 -7.46 9.22
N TYR A 182 3.36 -6.47 8.48
CA TYR A 182 3.42 -5.07 8.91
C TYR A 182 2.10 -4.38 8.60
N ILE A 183 1.59 -3.59 9.55
CA ILE A 183 0.37 -2.79 9.39
C ILE A 183 0.60 -1.46 10.06
N ASN A 184 0.37 -0.35 9.38
CA ASN A 184 0.48 0.94 10.01
C ASN A 184 -0.87 1.48 10.50
N ASP A 185 -0.79 2.43 11.43
CA ASP A 185 -1.92 3.22 11.94
C ASP A 185 -1.61 4.70 11.67
N SER A 186 -2.27 5.28 10.70
CA SER A 186 -2.05 6.68 10.32
C SER A 186 -2.38 7.67 11.44
N ARG A 187 -3.27 7.31 12.38
CA ARG A 187 -3.63 8.16 13.51
C ARG A 187 -2.69 8.03 14.69
N ARG A 188 -2.20 6.80 14.95
CA ARG A 188 -1.21 6.56 15.99
C ARG A 188 0.22 6.87 15.54
N GLY A 189 0.44 7.04 14.24
CA GLY A 189 1.73 7.45 13.69
C GLY A 189 2.78 6.36 13.64
N HIS A 190 2.41 5.08 13.71
CA HIS A 190 3.38 3.99 13.81
C HIS A 190 3.05 2.77 12.93
N ILE A 191 4.06 1.93 12.70
CA ILE A 191 3.91 0.60 12.13
C ILE A 191 3.91 -0.42 13.27
N ARG A 192 3.00 -1.38 13.21
CA ARG A 192 2.98 -2.59 14.05
C ARG A 192 3.40 -3.80 13.22
N ALA A 193 4.22 -4.66 13.79
CA ALA A 193 4.60 -5.95 13.21
C ALA A 193 3.94 -7.08 13.99
N PHE A 194 3.43 -8.07 13.25
CA PHE A 194 2.78 -9.28 13.78
C PHE A 194 3.42 -10.50 13.14
N ASP A 195 3.78 -11.49 13.93
CA ASP A 195 4.23 -12.77 13.40
C ASP A 195 3.02 -13.52 12.83
N MET A 196 3.22 -14.18 11.69
CA MET A 196 2.20 -14.95 11.01
C MET A 196 2.11 -16.36 11.58
N GLN A 197 0.90 -16.87 11.73
CA GLN A 197 0.64 -18.27 12.04
C GLN A 197 0.52 -19.12 10.77
N PRO A 198 0.77 -20.43 10.83
CA PRO A 198 0.66 -21.30 9.65
C PRO A 198 -0.72 -21.32 8.98
N ASN A 199 -1.78 -21.00 9.72
CA ASN A 199 -3.16 -20.89 9.20
C ASN A 199 -3.46 -19.52 8.54
N GLY A 200 -2.46 -18.63 8.41
CA GLY A 200 -2.60 -17.30 7.83
C GLY A 200 -3.23 -16.27 8.77
N THR A 201 -3.38 -16.56 10.07
CA THR A 201 -3.79 -15.56 11.07
C THR A 201 -2.58 -14.94 11.76
N LEU A 202 -2.82 -13.89 12.57
CA LEU A 202 -1.76 -13.20 13.32
C LEU A 202 -1.56 -13.85 14.68
N ALA A 203 -0.30 -14.00 15.10
CA ALA A 203 0.05 -14.33 16.47
C ALA A 203 -0.07 -13.04 17.32
N LEU A 204 -1.29 -12.71 17.75
CA LEU A 204 -1.58 -11.43 18.39
C LEU A 204 -0.74 -11.13 19.66
N ALA A 205 -0.22 -12.18 20.33
CA ALA A 205 0.65 -11.99 21.50
C ALA A 205 2.07 -11.52 21.15
N THR A 206 2.46 -11.59 19.88
CA THR A 206 3.81 -11.23 19.41
C THR A 206 3.88 -9.83 18.80
N TYR A 207 2.76 -9.10 18.79
CA TYR A 207 2.75 -7.77 18.18
C TYR A 207 3.76 -6.84 18.88
N ARG A 208 4.38 -6.00 18.07
CA ARG A 208 5.30 -4.96 18.54
C ARG A 208 5.14 -3.70 17.68
N VAL A 209 5.38 -2.55 18.29
CA VAL A 209 5.60 -1.33 17.53
C VAL A 209 6.94 -1.49 16.82
N PHE A 210 6.88 -1.54 15.49
CA PHE A 210 8.05 -1.73 14.64
C PHE A 210 8.82 -0.42 14.46
N CYS A 211 8.11 0.67 14.19
CA CYS A 211 8.68 2.01 14.10
C CYS A 211 7.61 3.07 14.36
N ASP A 212 7.98 4.14 15.04
CA ASP A 212 7.22 5.39 15.14
C ASP A 212 7.67 6.32 13.99
N LEU A 213 6.72 6.76 13.15
CA LEU A 213 6.98 7.60 11.98
C LEU A 213 6.51 9.05 12.20
N THR A 214 6.24 9.42 13.44
CA THR A 214 5.88 10.79 13.80
C THR A 214 7.09 11.72 13.75
N GLY A 215 6.84 13.01 13.59
CA GLY A 215 7.87 14.05 13.61
C GLY A 215 7.26 15.44 13.46
N GLU A 216 8.12 16.45 13.34
CA GLU A 216 7.71 17.86 13.29
C GLU A 216 7.18 18.28 11.91
N ARG A 217 7.56 17.57 10.85
CA ARG A 217 7.15 17.87 9.47
C ARG A 217 5.80 17.20 9.15
N PRO A 218 5.03 17.73 8.18
CA PRO A 218 3.81 17.09 7.69
C PRO A 218 4.09 15.66 7.17
N GLY A 219 3.06 14.83 7.21
CA GLY A 219 3.08 13.44 6.77
C GLY A 219 2.66 12.48 7.87
N VAL A 220 2.06 11.39 7.48
CA VAL A 220 1.59 10.30 8.36
C VAL A 220 1.92 8.97 7.70
N PRO A 221 2.00 7.87 8.47
CA PRO A 221 2.03 6.53 7.88
C PRO A 221 0.84 6.32 6.96
N ASP A 222 1.12 5.89 5.71
CA ASP A 222 0.12 5.61 4.70
C ASP A 222 0.51 4.32 3.95
N GLY A 223 0.43 4.23 2.64
CA GLY A 223 0.86 3.05 1.92
C GLY A 223 2.29 2.63 2.26
N MET A 224 2.58 1.33 2.20
CA MET A 224 3.90 0.80 2.53
C MET A 224 4.27 -0.41 1.65
N LYS A 225 5.58 -0.60 1.41
CA LYS A 225 6.14 -1.74 0.66
C LYS A 225 7.44 -2.20 1.32
N VAL A 226 7.87 -3.39 0.93
CA VAL A 226 9.09 -4.05 1.44
C VAL A 226 9.96 -4.44 0.25
N ASP A 227 11.28 -4.34 0.40
CA ASP A 227 12.24 -4.87 -0.57
C ASP A 227 12.66 -6.32 -0.24
N VAL A 228 13.41 -6.95 -1.14
CA VAL A 228 13.81 -8.36 -0.99
C VAL A 228 14.80 -8.61 0.17
N GLU A 229 15.41 -7.57 0.73
CA GLU A 229 16.27 -7.64 1.91
C GLU A 229 15.53 -7.34 3.22
N GLY A 230 14.21 -7.04 3.12
CA GLY A 230 13.33 -6.78 4.28
C GLY A 230 13.32 -5.33 4.75
N ASN A 231 13.91 -4.39 4.00
CA ASN A 231 13.77 -2.98 4.33
C ASN A 231 12.33 -2.53 4.04
N VAL A 232 11.78 -1.72 4.94
CA VAL A 232 10.39 -1.25 4.88
C VAL A 232 10.36 0.21 4.44
N TYR A 233 9.52 0.51 3.46
CA TYR A 233 9.30 1.84 2.91
C TYR A 233 7.88 2.27 3.24
N CYS A 234 7.71 3.42 3.89
CA CYS A 234 6.40 3.91 4.33
C CYS A 234 6.36 5.43 4.29
N GLY A 235 5.21 6.02 3.95
CA GLY A 235 4.98 7.43 4.20
C GLY A 235 5.17 7.75 5.68
N GLY A 236 5.68 8.94 5.99
CA GLY A 236 5.90 9.39 7.35
C GLY A 236 6.12 10.90 7.42
N SER A 237 6.50 11.40 8.60
CA SER A 237 6.78 12.82 8.77
C SER A 237 7.91 13.29 7.83
N GLY A 238 7.59 14.23 6.93
CA GLY A 238 8.55 14.86 6.03
C GLY A 238 8.84 14.13 4.72
N GLY A 239 8.21 12.97 4.44
CA GLY A 239 8.39 12.27 3.19
C GLY A 239 8.23 10.75 3.27
N LEU A 240 8.95 10.05 2.41
CA LEU A 240 8.99 8.60 2.38
C LEU A 240 10.16 8.09 3.23
N TRP A 241 9.85 7.39 4.31
CA TRP A 241 10.84 6.81 5.22
C TRP A 241 11.36 5.48 4.70
N VAL A 242 12.66 5.24 4.89
CA VAL A 242 13.33 3.97 4.63
C VAL A 242 13.78 3.41 5.97
N LEU A 243 13.28 2.23 6.31
CA LEU A 243 13.56 1.52 7.56
C LEU A 243 14.32 0.23 7.27
N ASP A 244 15.23 -0.19 8.13
CA ASP A 244 15.78 -1.55 8.02
C ASP A 244 14.78 -2.61 8.53
N SER A 245 15.13 -3.88 8.39
CA SER A 245 14.31 -5.02 8.83
C SER A 245 14.10 -5.10 10.35
N SER A 246 14.80 -4.28 11.13
CA SER A 246 14.65 -4.15 12.58
C SER A 246 13.79 -2.95 12.99
N GLY A 247 13.40 -2.10 12.01
CA GLY A 247 12.60 -0.89 12.23
C GLY A 247 13.42 0.37 12.51
N ASN A 248 14.75 0.32 12.34
CA ASN A 248 15.56 1.51 12.49
C ASN A 248 15.37 2.45 11.29
N HIS A 249 15.16 3.74 11.54
CA HIS A 249 15.03 4.76 10.50
C HIS A 249 16.39 5.06 9.88
N LEU A 250 16.58 4.66 8.63
CA LEU A 250 17.83 4.83 7.90
C LEU A 250 17.91 6.18 7.19
N GLY A 251 16.78 6.73 6.78
CA GLY A 251 16.69 8.03 6.12
C GLY A 251 15.36 8.29 5.46
N THR A 252 15.22 9.48 4.89
CA THR A 252 13.96 9.96 4.29
C THR A 252 14.19 10.43 2.85
N ILE A 253 13.37 9.96 1.93
CA ILE A 253 13.27 10.48 0.56
C ILE A 253 12.29 11.66 0.60
N VAL A 254 12.84 12.89 0.47
CA VAL A 254 12.10 14.15 0.60
C VAL A 254 11.68 14.62 -0.79
N HIS A 255 10.45 14.30 -1.20
CA HIS A 255 9.92 14.61 -2.53
C HIS A 255 9.21 15.98 -2.63
N GLY A 256 9.17 16.75 -1.52
CA GLY A 256 8.63 18.11 -1.51
C GLY A 256 7.12 18.22 -1.30
N ALA A 257 6.34 17.15 -1.48
CA ALA A 257 4.92 17.16 -1.15
C ALA A 257 4.69 16.93 0.35
N PRO A 258 3.55 17.37 0.91
CA PRO A 258 3.25 17.25 2.35
C PRO A 258 3.15 15.82 2.88
N ALA A 259 2.82 14.85 2.02
CA ALA A 259 2.69 13.45 2.39
C ALA A 259 2.93 12.53 1.18
N THR A 260 3.53 11.37 1.43
CA THR A 260 3.48 10.20 0.53
C THR A 260 2.19 9.44 0.83
N THR A 261 1.34 9.21 -0.15
CA THR A 261 0.09 8.47 0.06
C THR A 261 0.31 6.97 -0.10
N ASN A 262 0.99 6.53 -1.17
CA ASN A 262 1.30 5.12 -1.35
C ASN A 262 2.52 4.93 -2.25
N LEU A 263 2.98 3.69 -2.41
CA LEU A 263 4.16 3.36 -3.20
C LEU A 263 4.05 1.98 -3.87
N ALA A 264 4.85 1.79 -4.92
CA ALA A 264 5.01 0.50 -5.60
C ALA A 264 6.41 0.36 -6.15
N PHE A 265 7.01 -0.79 -5.98
CA PHE A 265 8.19 -1.15 -6.75
C PHE A 265 7.80 -1.58 -8.17
N GLY A 266 8.65 -1.28 -9.14
CA GLY A 266 8.43 -1.61 -10.54
C GLY A 266 9.69 -1.48 -11.39
N GLY A 267 9.49 -1.38 -12.71
CA GLY A 267 10.54 -1.50 -13.70
C GLY A 267 10.87 -2.97 -13.99
N GLU A 268 11.73 -3.22 -14.98
CA GLU A 268 12.13 -4.58 -15.36
C GLU A 268 12.82 -5.34 -14.22
N ASP A 269 13.57 -4.62 -13.40
CA ASP A 269 14.39 -5.15 -12.32
C ASP A 269 13.80 -4.90 -10.91
N TRP A 270 12.58 -4.39 -10.83
CA TRP A 270 11.90 -4.03 -9.57
C TRP A 270 12.65 -3.01 -8.69
N LYS A 271 13.57 -2.24 -9.27
CA LYS A 271 14.36 -1.22 -8.56
C LYS A 271 13.85 0.21 -8.75
N THR A 272 12.75 0.40 -9.43
CA THR A 272 12.10 1.70 -9.51
C THR A 272 11.01 1.77 -8.45
N LEU A 273 11.21 2.63 -7.45
CA LEU A 273 10.19 2.91 -6.44
C LEU A 273 9.34 4.09 -6.94
N PHE A 274 8.13 3.79 -7.36
CA PHE A 274 7.08 4.77 -7.65
C PHE A 274 6.38 5.16 -6.36
N PHE A 275 5.99 6.42 -6.25
CA PHE A 275 5.20 6.91 -5.12
C PHE A 275 4.12 7.88 -5.59
N THR A 276 3.00 7.84 -4.93
CA THR A 276 1.94 8.83 -5.07
C THR A 276 1.96 9.81 -3.91
N THR A 277 1.51 11.01 -4.18
CA THR A 277 1.22 12.04 -3.18
C THR A 277 -0.25 12.44 -3.33
N ARG A 278 -0.69 13.51 -2.64
CA ARG A 278 -2.07 13.95 -2.81
C ARG A 278 -2.44 14.18 -4.29
N ASN A 279 -1.51 14.72 -5.08
CA ASN A 279 -1.81 15.20 -6.44
C ASN A 279 -0.74 14.89 -7.49
N THR A 280 0.31 14.16 -7.13
CA THR A 280 1.39 13.82 -8.06
C THR A 280 1.73 12.34 -8.04
N LEU A 281 2.36 11.88 -9.12
CA LEU A 281 3.06 10.62 -9.23
C LEU A 281 4.55 10.92 -9.39
N GLY A 282 5.40 10.27 -8.61
CA GLY A 282 6.85 10.39 -8.70
C GLY A 282 7.55 9.05 -8.70
N ARG A 283 8.87 9.08 -8.92
CA ARG A 283 9.72 7.89 -8.79
C ARG A 283 11.12 8.24 -8.27
N VAL A 284 11.77 7.23 -7.73
CA VAL A 284 13.19 7.22 -7.38
C VAL A 284 13.75 5.81 -7.64
N ARG A 285 15.03 5.72 -8.00
CA ARG A 285 15.69 4.40 -8.15
C ARG A 285 16.28 3.95 -6.83
N THR A 286 16.14 2.65 -6.54
CA THR A 286 16.79 1.97 -5.42
C THR A 286 17.86 1.00 -5.92
N ASN A 287 18.80 0.63 -5.05
CA ASN A 287 19.83 -0.37 -5.35
C ASN A 287 19.31 -1.79 -5.10
N ILE A 288 18.33 -1.94 -4.19
CA ILE A 288 17.71 -3.21 -3.81
C ILE A 288 16.34 -3.30 -4.49
N PRO A 289 16.00 -4.42 -5.14
CA PRO A 289 14.70 -4.60 -5.74
C PRO A 289 13.61 -4.77 -4.68
N GLY A 290 12.41 -4.24 -4.94
CA GLY A 290 11.23 -4.55 -4.14
C GLY A 290 10.75 -5.98 -4.32
N VAL A 291 9.95 -6.46 -3.36
CA VAL A 291 9.25 -7.74 -3.50
C VAL A 291 8.29 -7.65 -4.70
N PRO A 292 8.39 -8.55 -5.69
CA PRO A 292 7.54 -8.53 -6.88
C PRO A 292 6.04 -8.69 -6.56
N VAL A 293 5.19 -8.07 -7.39
CA VAL A 293 3.73 -8.25 -7.35
C VAL A 293 3.25 -8.69 -8.74
N PRO A 294 2.56 -9.82 -8.87
CA PRO A 294 2.17 -10.75 -7.80
C PRO A 294 3.38 -11.44 -7.16
N ALA A 295 3.19 -11.89 -5.92
CA ALA A 295 4.18 -12.74 -5.27
C ALA A 295 4.44 -13.97 -6.14
N GLN A 296 5.70 -14.32 -6.33
CA GLN A 296 6.06 -15.54 -7.03
C GLN A 296 6.02 -16.69 -6.03
N ALA A 297 5.32 -17.77 -6.41
CA ALA A 297 5.25 -18.99 -5.59
C ALA A 297 6.59 -19.71 -5.52
#